data_d9455dd0650169ae860afad2106ae54a
#
_entry.id   d9455dd0650169ae860afad2106ae54a
#
_cell.length_a   1.000
_cell.length_b   1.000
_cell.length_c   1.000
_cell.angle_alpha   90.00
_cell.angle_beta   90.00
_cell.angle_gamma   90.00
#
_symmetry.space_group_name_H-M   'P 1'
#
loop_
_entity.id
_entity.type
_entity.pdbx_description
1 polymer ?
#
loop_
_entity_poly.entity_id
_entity_poly.type
_entity_poly.pdbx_seq_one_letter_code
_entity_poly.pdbx_strand_id
1 'polypeptide(L)'
;LNGGILLSYRSTNVVIGKLSDLDYIKQALDSKLASDYSVRYKAMLQFSFNCLKQEFDSSKLSVRGLKNILSRYCSGVSHNTLKRHLNVLINEAVSLGLEGNPMTEIKSKKSKAVLHKPFDDIASMLEDIKAFNKHLHLCCLLTYGCLLRPHREVRELTWGDFSNDLSYITLSGFRNKSGRNRIVPVPSFIKPHLHPKGLNDNIFTGEQWSRNPDYFKTLWSRYKKQTKLLKQGQTLYSFRHSGAIEIYKRTGSL
;
A
#
# COMPACT_ATOMS: atom_id res chain seq x y z
N LEU A 1 25.89 -62.09 39.17
CA LEU A 1 26.83 -61.29 38.40
C LEU A 1 26.04 -60.43 37.42
N ASN A 2 25.58 -59.25 37.82
CA ASN A 2 24.92 -58.28 36.95
C ASN A 2 25.74 -56.99 36.97
N GLY A 3 26.56 -56.81 35.93
CA GLY A 3 27.28 -55.56 35.69
C GLY A 3 26.36 -54.49 35.12
N GLY A 4 25.91 -53.57 35.99
CA GLY A 4 25.20 -52.37 35.57
C GLY A 4 26.15 -51.36 34.99
N ILE A 5 25.99 -51.00 33.71
CA ILE A 5 26.70 -49.89 33.06
C ILE A 5 26.02 -48.59 33.50
N LEU A 6 26.66 -47.81 34.35
CA LEU A 6 26.28 -46.44 34.67
C LEU A 6 26.67 -45.55 33.50
N LEU A 7 25.66 -45.19 32.68
CA LEU A 7 25.81 -44.09 31.70
C LEU A 7 25.80 -42.77 32.47
N SER A 8 26.95 -42.15 32.63
CA SER A 8 27.05 -40.77 33.14
C SER A 8 26.55 -39.81 32.05
N TYR A 9 25.36 -39.29 32.25
CA TYR A 9 24.90 -38.12 31.50
C TYR A 9 25.77 -36.92 31.88
N ARG A 10 26.73 -36.55 31.03
CA ARG A 10 27.32 -35.22 31.10
C ARG A 10 26.25 -34.22 30.63
N SER A 11 25.65 -33.48 31.59
CA SER A 11 24.88 -32.29 31.29
C SER A 11 25.84 -31.28 30.64
N THR A 12 25.80 -31.17 29.33
CA THR A 12 26.36 -30.01 28.64
C THR A 12 25.54 -28.81 29.08
N ASN A 13 26.10 -28.00 30.01
CA ASN A 13 25.57 -26.67 30.27
C ASN A 13 25.71 -25.88 28.98
N VAL A 14 24.63 -25.87 28.17
CA VAL A 14 24.48 -24.91 27.10
C VAL A 14 24.33 -23.56 27.77
N VAL A 15 25.43 -22.79 27.83
CA VAL A 15 25.38 -21.38 28.22
C VAL A 15 24.54 -20.71 27.15
N ILE A 16 23.25 -20.56 27.40
CA ILE A 16 22.35 -19.74 26.54
C ILE A 16 22.85 -18.31 26.75
N GLY A 17 23.71 -17.85 25.84
CA GLY A 17 24.18 -16.47 25.82
C GLY A 17 22.95 -15.54 25.77
N LYS A 18 22.97 -14.48 26.57
CA LYS A 18 21.90 -13.48 26.56
C LYS A 18 21.73 -12.96 25.12
N LEU A 19 20.54 -13.11 24.55
CA LEU A 19 20.24 -12.61 23.21
C LEU A 19 20.52 -11.10 23.12
N SER A 20 21.08 -10.65 22.02
CA SER A 20 21.24 -9.23 21.74
C SER A 20 19.89 -8.58 21.42
N ASP A 21 19.81 -7.26 21.52
CA ASP A 21 18.61 -6.52 21.14
C ASP A 21 18.20 -6.81 19.67
N LEU A 22 19.19 -6.95 18.77
CA LEU A 22 18.96 -7.30 17.38
C LEU A 22 18.44 -8.73 17.18
N ASP A 23 18.82 -9.67 18.04
CA ASP A 23 18.32 -11.05 17.98
C ASP A 23 16.82 -11.07 18.31
N TYR A 24 16.38 -10.35 19.34
CA TYR A 24 14.97 -10.19 19.67
C TYR A 24 14.19 -9.55 18.51
N ILE A 25 14.76 -8.50 17.87
CA ILE A 25 14.11 -7.84 16.74
C ILE A 25 14.09 -8.74 15.50
N LYS A 26 15.11 -9.58 15.31
CA LYS A 26 15.12 -10.56 14.22
C LYS A 26 14.02 -11.60 14.41
N GLN A 27 13.85 -12.14 15.61
CA GLN A 27 12.74 -13.04 15.91
C GLN A 27 11.38 -12.37 15.70
N ALA A 28 11.23 -11.10 16.12
CA ALA A 28 10.04 -10.31 15.88
C ALA A 28 9.75 -10.13 14.39
N LEU A 29 10.78 -9.86 13.57
CA LEU A 29 10.65 -9.78 12.13
C LEU A 29 10.20 -11.12 11.55
N ASP A 30 10.82 -12.23 11.92
CA ASP A 30 10.50 -13.55 11.39
C ASP A 30 9.03 -13.94 11.71
N SER A 31 8.56 -13.66 12.93
CA SER A 31 7.16 -13.80 13.31
C SER A 31 6.22 -12.98 12.39
N LYS A 32 6.55 -11.71 12.14
CA LYS A 32 5.75 -10.85 11.25
C LYS A 32 5.81 -11.30 9.79
N LEU A 33 6.93 -11.81 9.31
CA LEU A 33 7.05 -12.32 7.95
C LEU A 33 6.29 -13.62 7.74
N ALA A 34 6.13 -14.46 8.77
CA ALA A 34 5.31 -15.66 8.73
C ALA A 34 3.80 -15.36 8.73
N SER A 35 3.37 -14.19 9.24
CA SER A 35 1.96 -13.77 9.29
C SER A 35 1.39 -13.45 7.90
N ASP A 36 0.05 -13.46 7.77
CA ASP A 36 -0.65 -13.13 6.52
C ASP A 36 -0.72 -11.60 6.29
N TYR A 37 0.44 -11.00 6.08
CA TYR A 37 0.55 -9.59 5.70
C TYR A 37 0.85 -9.44 4.21
N SER A 38 0.47 -8.29 3.64
CA SER A 38 0.79 -7.98 2.24
C SER A 38 2.31 -7.98 1.99
N VAL A 39 2.73 -8.41 0.78
CA VAL A 39 4.14 -8.42 0.35
C VAL A 39 4.81 -7.07 0.58
N ARG A 40 4.10 -5.97 0.28
CA ARG A 40 4.62 -4.60 0.48
C ARG A 40 4.87 -4.28 1.96
N TYR A 41 3.99 -4.71 2.85
CA TYR A 41 4.18 -4.48 4.29
C TYR A 41 5.36 -5.29 4.82
N LYS A 42 5.47 -6.56 4.43
CA LYS A 42 6.62 -7.42 4.76
C LYS A 42 7.95 -6.80 4.28
N ALA A 43 7.98 -6.29 3.05
CA ALA A 43 9.16 -5.59 2.51
C ALA A 43 9.53 -4.33 3.33
N MET A 44 8.54 -3.57 3.81
CA MET A 44 8.79 -2.41 4.67
C MET A 44 9.32 -2.79 6.06
N LEU A 45 8.85 -3.90 6.64
CA LEU A 45 9.40 -4.41 7.90
C LEU A 45 10.84 -4.90 7.72
N GLN A 46 11.12 -5.64 6.65
CA GLN A 46 12.48 -6.07 6.30
C GLN A 46 13.42 -4.88 6.12
N PHE A 47 12.97 -3.84 5.38
CA PHE A 47 13.73 -2.60 5.23
C PHE A 47 14.01 -1.92 6.57
N SER A 48 13.01 -1.86 7.46
CA SER A 48 13.16 -1.28 8.79
C SER A 48 14.17 -2.04 9.65
N PHE A 49 14.14 -3.36 9.59
CA PHE A 49 15.13 -4.22 10.26
C PHE A 49 16.55 -3.96 9.73
N ASN A 50 16.71 -3.86 8.41
CA ASN A 50 18.01 -3.57 7.81
C ASN A 50 18.58 -2.22 8.28
N CYS A 51 17.72 -1.20 8.46
CA CYS A 51 18.14 0.08 9.05
C CYS A 51 18.64 -0.08 10.49
N LEU A 52 17.98 -0.91 11.32
CA LEU A 52 18.41 -1.19 12.69
C LEU A 52 19.73 -1.95 12.69
N LYS A 53 19.87 -2.98 11.86
CA LYS A 53 21.09 -3.76 11.74
C LYS A 53 22.31 -2.90 11.37
N GLN A 54 22.13 -1.95 10.43
CA GLN A 54 23.21 -1.03 10.03
C GLN A 54 23.63 -0.05 11.12
N GLU A 55 22.73 0.35 12.02
CA GLU A 55 23.00 1.36 13.05
C GLU A 55 23.52 0.75 14.35
N PHE A 56 23.01 -0.42 14.72
CA PHE A 56 23.26 -0.97 16.07
C PHE A 56 24.24 -2.15 16.07
N ASP A 57 24.42 -2.86 14.95
CA ASP A 57 25.24 -4.06 14.84
C ASP A 57 25.18 -4.93 16.12
N SER A 58 26.17 -4.82 17.03
CA SER A 58 26.18 -5.54 18.31
C SER A 58 25.86 -4.65 19.51
N SER A 59 25.46 -3.39 19.30
CA SER A 59 25.16 -2.44 20.37
C SER A 59 23.70 -2.49 20.82
N LYS A 60 23.43 -2.05 22.08
CA LYS A 60 22.06 -1.92 22.59
C LYS A 60 21.30 -0.82 21.82
N LEU A 61 19.98 -1.02 21.67
CA LEU A 61 19.10 0.00 21.15
C LEU A 61 19.16 1.28 22.01
N SER A 62 19.22 2.42 21.33
CA SER A 62 19.24 3.71 22.00
C SER A 62 18.39 4.74 21.24
N VAL A 63 17.82 5.69 21.96
CA VAL A 63 17.08 6.83 21.38
C VAL A 63 17.95 7.60 20.38
N ARG A 64 19.26 7.75 20.68
CA ARG A 64 20.20 8.45 19.79
C ARG A 64 20.37 7.73 18.46
N GLY A 65 20.61 6.42 18.45
CA GLY A 65 20.77 5.65 17.21
C GLY A 65 19.45 5.62 16.39
N LEU A 66 18.30 5.47 17.06
CA LEU A 66 17.00 5.54 16.38
C LEU A 66 16.75 6.92 15.75
N LYS A 67 17.14 8.02 16.42
CA LYS A 67 17.10 9.36 15.83
C LYS A 67 18.04 9.49 14.64
N ASN A 68 19.22 8.87 14.66
CA ASN A 68 20.15 8.86 13.53
C ASN A 68 19.54 8.16 12.30
N ILE A 69 18.91 6.99 12.49
CA ILE A 69 18.18 6.31 11.40
C ILE A 69 17.12 7.23 10.81
N LEU A 70 16.27 7.82 11.65
CA LEU A 70 15.15 8.65 11.23
C LEU A 70 15.57 9.97 10.61
N SER A 71 16.73 10.54 10.97
CA SER A 71 17.25 11.79 10.42
C SER A 71 17.60 11.72 8.93
N ARG A 72 17.88 10.51 8.44
CA ARG A 72 18.14 10.27 7.00
C ARG A 72 16.90 10.56 6.12
N TYR A 73 15.71 10.74 6.74
CA TYR A 73 14.45 11.00 6.06
C TYR A 73 13.94 12.41 6.35
N CYS A 74 14.14 13.32 5.40
CA CYS A 74 13.76 14.72 5.54
C CYS A 74 12.25 14.94 5.55
N SER A 75 11.51 14.18 4.73
CA SER A 75 10.05 14.26 4.64
C SER A 75 9.38 13.75 5.93
N GLY A 76 8.47 14.55 6.50
CA GLY A 76 7.67 14.13 7.66
C GLY A 76 6.88 12.83 7.41
N VAL A 77 6.40 12.62 6.19
CA VAL A 77 5.68 11.38 5.80
C VAL A 77 6.60 10.17 5.82
N SER A 78 7.78 10.26 5.20
CA SER A 78 8.75 9.16 5.16
C SER A 78 9.31 8.86 6.55
N HIS A 79 9.66 9.90 7.32
CA HIS A 79 10.09 9.78 8.70
C HIS A 79 9.05 9.05 9.58
N ASN A 80 7.79 9.48 9.53
CA ASN A 80 6.72 8.89 10.34
C ASN A 80 6.37 7.47 9.88
N THR A 81 6.49 7.18 8.58
CA THR A 81 6.29 5.84 8.05
C THR A 81 7.35 4.88 8.56
N LEU A 82 8.63 5.25 8.47
CA LEU A 82 9.71 4.42 9.01
C LEU A 82 9.60 4.27 10.52
N LYS A 83 9.36 5.38 11.25
CA LYS A 83 9.14 5.35 12.70
C LYS A 83 8.08 4.32 13.10
N ARG A 84 6.96 4.28 12.37
CA ARG A 84 5.87 3.33 12.64
C ARG A 84 6.31 1.87 12.46
N HIS A 85 7.04 1.56 11.39
CA HIS A 85 7.49 0.19 11.15
C HIS A 85 8.57 -0.24 12.13
N LEU A 86 9.51 0.66 12.49
CA LEU A 86 10.48 0.41 13.56
C LEU A 86 9.77 0.13 14.89
N ASN A 87 8.79 0.96 15.24
CA ASN A 87 8.02 0.77 16.47
C ASN A 87 7.25 -0.55 16.52
N VAL A 88 6.73 -1.02 15.37
CA VAL A 88 6.06 -2.34 15.28
C VAL A 88 7.03 -3.47 15.58
N LEU A 89 8.24 -3.44 15.00
CA LEU A 89 9.26 -4.48 15.24
C LEU A 89 9.75 -4.46 16.67
N ILE A 90 10.04 -3.28 17.23
CA ILE A 90 10.56 -3.15 18.60
C ILE A 90 9.50 -3.56 19.62
N ASN A 91 8.22 -3.18 19.43
CA ASN A 91 7.14 -3.62 20.33
C ASN A 91 6.96 -5.15 20.31
N GLU A 92 7.04 -5.78 19.14
CA GLU A 92 7.02 -7.24 19.06
C GLU A 92 8.22 -7.86 19.76
N ALA A 93 9.41 -7.29 19.59
CA ALA A 93 10.61 -7.74 20.27
C ALA A 93 10.50 -7.60 21.80
N VAL A 94 9.85 -6.53 22.29
CA VAL A 94 9.55 -6.37 23.73
C VAL A 94 8.64 -7.49 24.23
N SER A 95 7.64 -7.89 23.46
CA SER A 95 6.80 -9.04 23.83
C SER A 95 7.55 -10.38 23.87
N LEU A 96 8.70 -10.45 23.18
CA LEU A 96 9.60 -11.61 23.17
C LEU A 96 10.71 -11.54 24.26
N GLY A 97 10.81 -10.43 24.99
CA GLY A 97 11.75 -10.27 26.11
C GLY A 97 12.80 -9.17 25.96
N LEU A 98 12.72 -8.32 24.91
CA LEU A 98 13.56 -7.12 24.81
C LEU A 98 13.25 -6.13 25.94
N GLU A 99 14.27 -5.53 26.52
CA GLU A 99 14.19 -4.62 27.65
C GLU A 99 13.72 -3.20 27.24
N GLY A 100 12.42 -3.04 26.93
CA GLY A 100 11.80 -1.76 26.64
C GLY A 100 11.87 -1.29 25.18
N ASN A 101 11.17 -0.21 24.88
CA ASN A 101 11.07 0.37 23.54
C ASN A 101 11.51 1.84 23.52
N PRO A 102 12.76 2.16 23.14
CA PRO A 102 13.25 3.54 23.06
C PRO A 102 12.53 4.41 22.00
N MET A 103 11.79 3.81 21.07
CA MET A 103 11.04 4.55 20.04
C MET A 103 9.89 5.40 20.64
N THR A 104 9.40 5.04 21.83
CA THR A 104 8.33 5.77 22.52
C THR A 104 8.74 7.21 22.87
N GLU A 105 10.02 7.47 23.08
CA GLU A 105 10.54 8.81 23.38
C GLU A 105 10.67 9.70 22.14
N ILE A 106 10.52 9.15 20.94
CA ILE A 106 10.70 9.88 19.70
C ILE A 106 9.35 10.41 19.20
N LYS A 107 9.21 11.73 19.13
CA LYS A 107 8.00 12.37 18.60
C LYS A 107 7.91 12.22 17.08
N SER A 108 6.70 12.12 16.55
CA SER A 108 6.45 12.17 15.11
C SER A 108 6.65 13.59 14.57
N LYS A 109 7.12 13.72 13.33
CA LYS A 109 7.21 15.01 12.65
C LYS A 109 5.83 15.47 12.18
N LYS A 110 5.56 16.78 12.25
CA LYS A 110 4.38 17.35 11.58
C LYS A 110 4.49 17.11 10.08
N SER A 111 3.47 16.53 9.47
CA SER A 111 3.36 16.38 8.02
C SER A 111 2.25 17.29 7.52
N LYS A 112 2.49 18.02 6.43
CA LYS A 112 1.43 18.76 5.75
C LYS A 112 0.51 17.76 5.08
N ALA A 113 -0.80 17.90 5.29
CA ALA A 113 -1.79 17.13 4.55
C ALA A 113 -1.69 17.51 3.06
N VAL A 114 -1.50 16.52 2.21
CA VAL A 114 -1.55 16.73 0.76
C VAL A 114 -2.99 16.41 0.33
N LEU A 115 -3.76 17.45 0.06
CA LEU A 115 -5.08 17.31 -0.54
C LEU A 115 -4.93 17.13 -2.05
N HIS A 116 -5.57 16.08 -2.58
CA HIS A 116 -5.73 15.95 -4.02
C HIS A 116 -6.81 16.93 -4.45
N LYS A 117 -6.40 18.03 -5.08
CA LYS A 117 -7.33 19.07 -5.52
C LYS A 117 -8.28 18.53 -6.61
N PRO A 118 -9.58 18.80 -6.54
CA PRO A 118 -10.51 18.43 -7.61
C PRO A 118 -10.16 19.18 -8.91
N PHE A 119 -10.74 18.73 -10.02
CA PHE A 119 -10.67 19.44 -11.28
C PHE A 119 -11.79 20.47 -11.35
N ASP A 120 -11.49 21.65 -11.89
CA ASP A 120 -12.49 22.70 -12.11
C ASP A 120 -13.34 22.40 -13.35
N ASP A 121 -12.69 21.93 -14.42
CA ASP A 121 -13.32 21.48 -15.65
C ASP A 121 -12.94 20.03 -15.94
N ILE A 122 -13.83 19.12 -15.54
CA ILE A 122 -13.63 17.68 -15.70
C ILE A 122 -13.84 17.25 -17.15
N ALA A 123 -14.71 17.91 -17.88
CA ALA A 123 -15.04 17.54 -19.26
C ALA A 123 -13.85 17.80 -20.19
N SER A 124 -13.30 19.02 -20.19
CA SER A 124 -12.10 19.34 -20.96
C SER A 124 -10.91 18.44 -20.59
N MET A 125 -10.75 18.12 -19.30
CA MET A 125 -9.69 17.22 -18.85
C MET A 125 -9.85 15.80 -19.41
N LEU A 126 -11.07 15.27 -19.43
CA LEU A 126 -11.35 13.93 -19.95
C LEU A 126 -11.15 13.88 -21.49
N GLU A 127 -11.55 14.91 -22.23
CA GLU A 127 -11.32 14.96 -23.67
C GLU A 127 -9.82 15.06 -24.02
N ASP A 128 -9.05 15.86 -23.30
CA ASP A 128 -7.60 15.96 -23.48
C ASP A 128 -6.91 14.61 -23.21
N ILE A 129 -7.32 13.91 -22.14
CA ILE A 129 -6.80 12.58 -21.81
C ILE A 129 -7.22 11.53 -22.85
N LYS A 130 -8.43 11.63 -23.41
CA LYS A 130 -8.93 10.73 -24.45
C LYS A 130 -8.07 10.84 -25.73
N ALA A 131 -7.72 12.05 -26.12
CA ALA A 131 -6.80 12.31 -27.23
C ALA A 131 -5.40 11.75 -26.96
N PHE A 132 -4.94 11.78 -25.70
CA PHE A 132 -3.63 11.27 -25.32
C PHE A 132 -3.57 9.73 -25.28
N ASN A 133 -4.51 9.07 -24.58
CA ASN A 133 -4.48 7.61 -24.41
C ASN A 133 -5.81 7.04 -23.93
N LYS A 134 -6.40 6.13 -24.71
CA LYS A 134 -7.70 5.51 -24.43
C LYS A 134 -7.77 4.72 -23.11
N HIS A 135 -6.70 4.06 -22.70
CA HIS A 135 -6.67 3.30 -21.43
C HIS A 135 -6.63 4.24 -20.22
N LEU A 136 -5.86 5.32 -20.32
CA LEU A 136 -5.85 6.34 -19.27
C LEU A 136 -7.21 7.03 -19.17
N HIS A 137 -7.84 7.32 -20.29
CA HIS A 137 -9.18 7.90 -20.37
C HIS A 137 -10.21 7.00 -19.65
N LEU A 138 -10.28 5.71 -20.01
CA LEU A 138 -11.20 4.77 -19.36
C LEU A 138 -10.90 4.65 -17.84
N CYS A 139 -9.62 4.64 -17.45
CA CYS A 139 -9.24 4.65 -16.03
C CYS A 139 -9.77 5.90 -15.32
N CYS A 140 -9.66 7.09 -15.94
CA CYS A 140 -10.18 8.34 -15.39
C CYS A 140 -11.70 8.35 -15.29
N LEU A 141 -12.40 7.85 -16.32
CA LEU A 141 -13.86 7.70 -16.32
C LEU A 141 -14.35 6.81 -15.16
N LEU A 142 -13.75 5.62 -15.00
CA LEU A 142 -14.09 4.70 -13.91
C LEU A 142 -13.74 5.27 -12.53
N THR A 143 -12.64 6.02 -12.46
CA THR A 143 -12.23 6.68 -11.21
C THR A 143 -13.18 7.81 -10.84
N TYR A 144 -13.66 8.58 -11.81
CA TYR A 144 -14.59 9.69 -11.63
C TYR A 144 -16.02 9.20 -11.37
N GLY A 145 -16.58 8.39 -12.27
CA GLY A 145 -17.99 8.02 -12.23
C GLY A 145 -18.31 6.88 -11.27
N CYS A 146 -17.40 5.92 -11.14
CA CYS A 146 -17.59 4.76 -10.26
C CYS A 146 -16.84 4.89 -8.92
N LEU A 147 -16.14 5.98 -8.69
CA LEU A 147 -15.30 6.21 -7.51
C LEU A 147 -14.33 5.07 -7.22
N LEU A 148 -13.82 4.39 -8.26
CA LEU A 148 -12.81 3.35 -8.12
C LEU A 148 -11.42 3.95 -7.88
N ARG A 149 -10.56 3.19 -7.20
CA ARG A 149 -9.16 3.59 -7.06
C ARG A 149 -8.41 3.29 -8.36
N PRO A 150 -7.67 4.28 -8.93
CA PRO A 150 -7.14 4.18 -10.30
C PRO A 150 -6.04 3.13 -10.51
N HIS A 151 -5.49 2.59 -9.43
CA HIS A 151 -4.41 1.60 -9.56
C HIS A 151 -4.97 0.18 -9.50
N ARG A 152 -5.01 -0.46 -8.34
CA ARG A 152 -5.37 -1.86 -8.25
C ARG A 152 -6.82 -2.13 -8.65
N GLU A 153 -7.79 -1.37 -8.10
CA GLU A 153 -9.21 -1.63 -8.35
C GLU A 153 -9.56 -1.52 -9.84
N VAL A 154 -9.13 -0.45 -10.52
CA VAL A 154 -9.39 -0.26 -11.94
C VAL A 154 -8.54 -1.19 -12.81
N ARG A 155 -7.24 -1.33 -12.51
CA ARG A 155 -6.30 -2.08 -13.33
C ARG A 155 -6.61 -3.58 -13.42
N GLU A 156 -7.16 -4.14 -12.35
CA GLU A 156 -7.46 -5.57 -12.23
C GLU A 156 -8.91 -5.93 -12.61
N LEU A 157 -9.71 -4.98 -13.13
CA LEU A 157 -11.07 -5.28 -13.60
C LEU A 157 -11.05 -6.26 -14.75
N THR A 158 -11.95 -7.24 -14.67
CA THR A 158 -12.29 -8.18 -15.73
C THR A 158 -13.74 -7.95 -16.17
N TRP A 159 -14.14 -8.47 -17.32
CA TRP A 159 -15.52 -8.37 -17.76
C TRP A 159 -16.50 -9.13 -16.86
N GLY A 160 -16.05 -10.16 -16.16
CA GLY A 160 -16.85 -10.89 -15.16
C GLY A 160 -17.16 -10.07 -13.90
N ASP A 161 -16.51 -8.92 -13.69
CA ASP A 161 -16.85 -8.00 -12.60
C ASP A 161 -18.08 -7.14 -12.92
N PHE A 162 -18.44 -7.01 -14.21
CA PHE A 162 -19.58 -6.21 -14.64
C PHE A 162 -20.84 -7.07 -14.73
N SER A 163 -22.00 -6.45 -14.46
CA SER A 163 -23.29 -7.04 -14.79
C SER A 163 -23.46 -7.15 -16.29
N ASN A 164 -24.31 -8.06 -16.76
CA ASN A 164 -24.55 -8.29 -18.20
C ASN A 164 -25.01 -7.04 -18.95
N ASP A 165 -25.75 -6.15 -18.29
CA ASP A 165 -26.24 -4.88 -18.82
C ASP A 165 -25.27 -3.70 -18.59
N LEU A 166 -24.11 -3.97 -18.01
CA LEU A 166 -23.10 -2.97 -17.64
C LEU A 166 -23.63 -1.91 -16.68
N SER A 167 -24.60 -2.21 -15.84
CA SER A 167 -25.19 -1.23 -14.91
C SER A 167 -24.44 -1.14 -13.59
N TYR A 168 -23.70 -2.17 -13.20
CA TYR A 168 -22.88 -2.16 -11.97
C TYR A 168 -21.63 -3.02 -12.11
N ILE A 169 -20.68 -2.78 -11.19
CA ILE A 169 -19.45 -3.55 -11.00
C ILE A 169 -19.48 -4.18 -9.62
N THR A 170 -19.22 -5.49 -9.54
CA THR A 170 -19.00 -6.20 -8.27
C THR A 170 -17.51 -6.26 -7.97
N LEU A 171 -17.07 -5.61 -6.89
CA LEU A 171 -15.68 -5.63 -6.45
C LEU A 171 -15.49 -6.56 -5.27
N SER A 172 -14.64 -7.56 -5.46
CA SER A 172 -14.19 -8.43 -4.36
C SER A 172 -13.36 -7.65 -3.33
N GLY A 173 -13.55 -8.00 -2.05
CA GLY A 173 -12.76 -7.47 -0.94
C GLY A 173 -11.26 -7.63 -1.11
N PHE A 174 -10.80 -8.72 -1.75
CA PHE A 174 -9.39 -8.96 -2.04
C PHE A 174 -8.71 -7.86 -2.86
N ARG A 175 -9.46 -7.17 -3.73
CA ARG A 175 -8.94 -6.14 -4.62
C ARG A 175 -9.00 -4.73 -4.04
N ASN A 176 -9.67 -4.54 -2.93
CA ASN A 176 -9.80 -3.23 -2.32
C ASN A 176 -9.16 -3.15 -0.92
N LYS A 177 -8.81 -1.93 -0.49
CA LYS A 177 -8.10 -1.69 0.77
C LYS A 177 -8.96 -2.03 2.02
N SER A 178 -10.28 -1.99 1.91
CA SER A 178 -11.19 -2.22 3.05
C SER A 178 -11.45 -3.69 3.34
N GLY A 179 -11.07 -4.60 2.45
CA GLY A 179 -11.35 -6.03 2.58
C GLY A 179 -12.82 -6.41 2.41
N ARG A 180 -13.72 -5.47 2.06
CA ARG A 180 -15.17 -5.69 1.94
C ARG A 180 -15.59 -5.75 0.49
N ASN A 181 -16.47 -6.71 0.16
CA ASN A 181 -17.14 -6.72 -1.13
C ASN A 181 -18.03 -5.47 -1.28
N ARG A 182 -18.11 -4.92 -2.48
CA ARG A 182 -19.02 -3.81 -2.75
C ARG A 182 -19.53 -3.85 -4.19
N ILE A 183 -20.76 -3.39 -4.37
CA ILE A 183 -21.39 -3.17 -5.66
C ILE A 183 -21.29 -1.68 -5.98
N VAL A 184 -20.87 -1.35 -7.19
CA VAL A 184 -20.62 0.01 -7.63
C VAL A 184 -21.42 0.27 -8.90
N PRO A 185 -22.34 1.25 -8.94
CA PRO A 185 -23.09 1.58 -10.14
C PRO A 185 -22.16 2.14 -11.23
N VAL A 186 -22.47 1.82 -12.47
CA VAL A 186 -21.78 2.35 -13.66
C VAL A 186 -22.67 3.41 -14.32
N PRO A 187 -22.29 4.69 -14.27
CA PRO A 187 -23.02 5.75 -14.94
C PRO A 187 -23.13 5.55 -16.46
N SER A 188 -24.23 5.98 -17.04
CA SER A 188 -24.54 5.80 -18.47
C SER A 188 -23.46 6.35 -19.41
N PHE A 189 -22.82 7.46 -19.05
CA PHE A 189 -21.76 8.09 -19.85
C PHE A 189 -20.48 7.23 -19.96
N ILE A 190 -20.29 6.22 -19.11
CA ILE A 190 -19.16 5.31 -19.19
C ILE A 190 -19.44 4.16 -20.16
N LYS A 191 -20.68 3.69 -20.24
CA LYS A 191 -21.08 2.51 -21.04
C LYS A 191 -20.57 2.54 -22.50
N PRO A 192 -20.58 3.66 -23.24
CA PRO A 192 -20.08 3.72 -24.62
C PRO A 192 -18.56 3.41 -24.74
N HIS A 193 -17.82 3.46 -23.65
CA HIS A 193 -16.38 3.18 -23.60
C HIS A 193 -16.05 1.75 -23.13
N LEU A 194 -17.08 0.95 -22.85
CA LEU A 194 -16.95 -0.44 -22.42
C LEU A 194 -17.25 -1.36 -23.60
N HIS A 195 -16.30 -2.24 -23.92
CA HIS A 195 -16.39 -3.19 -25.03
C HIS A 195 -16.19 -4.61 -24.50
N PRO A 196 -17.26 -5.28 -23.99
CA PRO A 196 -17.17 -6.58 -23.37
C PRO A 196 -16.51 -7.63 -24.26
N LYS A 197 -15.74 -8.51 -23.60
CA LYS A 197 -15.09 -9.69 -24.18
C LYS A 197 -15.36 -10.91 -23.30
N GLY A 198 -14.45 -11.87 -23.27
CA GLY A 198 -14.55 -13.01 -22.34
C GLY A 198 -14.58 -12.57 -20.88
N LEU A 199 -15.39 -13.25 -20.06
CA LEU A 199 -15.62 -12.87 -18.66
C LEU A 199 -14.32 -12.77 -17.84
N ASN A 200 -13.34 -13.63 -18.13
CA ASN A 200 -12.05 -13.64 -17.44
C ASN A 200 -11.05 -12.64 -18.01
N ASP A 201 -11.37 -11.97 -19.11
CA ASP A 201 -10.47 -11.03 -19.77
C ASP A 201 -10.46 -9.69 -19.03
N ASN A 202 -9.25 -9.18 -18.82
CA ASN A 202 -9.04 -7.85 -18.26
C ASN A 202 -9.49 -6.77 -19.25
N ILE A 203 -10.18 -5.75 -18.78
CA ILE A 203 -10.80 -4.70 -19.65
C ILE A 203 -9.79 -3.85 -20.42
N PHE A 204 -8.50 -3.84 -20.02
CA PHE A 204 -7.44 -3.07 -20.65
C PHE A 204 -6.52 -3.88 -21.55
N THR A 205 -6.33 -5.17 -21.27
CA THR A 205 -5.49 -6.04 -22.08
C THR A 205 -6.31 -6.85 -23.08
N GLY A 206 -7.53 -7.20 -22.75
CA GLY A 206 -8.33 -8.18 -23.46
C GLY A 206 -7.83 -9.61 -23.29
N GLU A 207 -7.04 -9.85 -22.26
CA GLU A 207 -6.40 -11.12 -21.91
C GLU A 207 -6.66 -11.42 -20.44
N GLN A 208 -6.36 -12.63 -19.98
CA GLN A 208 -6.56 -13.04 -18.58
C GLN A 208 -5.54 -12.44 -17.59
N TRP A 209 -4.63 -11.60 -18.05
CA TRP A 209 -3.64 -10.93 -17.22
C TRP A 209 -3.84 -9.41 -17.19
N SER A 210 -3.55 -8.79 -16.06
CA SER A 210 -3.63 -7.34 -15.90
C SER A 210 -2.30 -6.65 -16.20
N ARG A 211 -2.32 -5.37 -16.56
CA ARG A 211 -1.13 -4.52 -16.71
C ARG A 211 -0.30 -4.50 -15.42
N ASN A 212 0.98 -4.15 -15.51
CA ASN A 212 1.85 -4.02 -14.34
C ASN A 212 1.32 -2.99 -13.32
N PRO A 213 1.71 -3.08 -12.04
CA PRO A 213 1.19 -2.21 -10.97
C PRO A 213 1.38 -0.70 -11.21
N ASP A 214 2.43 -0.30 -11.93
CA ASP A 214 2.75 1.10 -12.19
C ASP A 214 2.18 1.62 -13.53
N TYR A 215 1.40 0.82 -14.26
CA TYR A 215 0.92 1.16 -15.61
C TYR A 215 0.25 2.53 -15.67
N PHE A 216 -0.79 2.76 -14.87
CA PHE A 216 -1.49 4.05 -14.86
C PHE A 216 -0.67 5.18 -14.25
N LYS A 217 0.19 4.89 -13.30
CA LYS A 217 1.15 5.87 -12.76
C LYS A 217 2.12 6.35 -13.83
N THR A 218 2.62 5.43 -14.65
CA THR A 218 3.53 5.75 -15.77
C THR A 218 2.80 6.56 -16.84
N LEU A 219 1.59 6.15 -17.25
CA LEU A 219 0.78 6.90 -18.23
C LEU A 219 0.46 8.30 -17.72
N TRP A 220 0.05 8.43 -16.46
CA TRP A 220 -0.22 9.73 -15.85
C TRP A 220 1.03 10.62 -15.80
N SER A 221 2.19 10.04 -15.48
CA SER A 221 3.46 10.77 -15.47
C SER A 221 3.84 11.30 -16.86
N ARG A 222 3.58 10.51 -17.91
CA ARG A 222 3.78 10.96 -19.31
C ARG A 222 2.79 12.04 -19.70
N TYR A 223 1.51 11.86 -19.41
CA TYR A 223 0.45 12.85 -19.66
C TYR A 223 0.76 14.20 -19.01
N LYS A 224 1.19 14.20 -17.75
CA LYS A 224 1.59 15.41 -17.02
C LYS A 224 2.68 16.25 -17.70
N LYS A 225 3.53 15.64 -18.50
CA LYS A 225 4.61 16.33 -19.22
C LYS A 225 4.12 17.02 -20.50
N GLN A 226 2.95 16.63 -21.00
CA GLN A 226 2.41 17.11 -22.28
C GLN A 226 1.28 18.11 -22.10
N THR A 227 0.41 17.85 -21.12
CA THR A 227 -0.77 18.71 -20.90
C THR A 227 -0.43 20.01 -20.19
N LYS A 228 -1.15 21.08 -20.57
CA LYS A 228 -1.14 22.40 -19.89
C LYS A 228 -2.33 22.60 -18.97
N LEU A 229 -3.28 21.65 -18.92
CA LEU A 229 -4.55 21.78 -18.18
C LEU A 229 -4.39 21.47 -16.67
N LEU A 230 -3.32 20.78 -16.27
CA LEU A 230 -3.12 20.38 -14.88
C LEU A 230 -2.63 21.51 -13.99
N LYS A 231 -3.34 21.72 -12.88
CA LYS A 231 -2.93 22.64 -11.80
C LYS A 231 -2.12 21.91 -10.72
N GLN A 232 -1.37 22.68 -9.96
CA GLN A 232 -0.60 22.13 -8.83
C GLN A 232 -1.52 21.44 -7.79
N GLY A 233 -1.16 20.21 -7.39
CA GLY A 233 -1.93 19.41 -6.45
C GLY A 233 -2.98 18.52 -7.11
N GLN A 234 -3.21 18.61 -8.42
CA GLN A 234 -4.06 17.69 -9.17
C GLN A 234 -3.30 16.42 -9.52
N THR A 235 -3.95 15.29 -9.33
CA THR A 235 -3.39 13.94 -9.53
C THR A 235 -4.43 13.02 -10.16
N LEU A 236 -4.05 11.81 -10.52
CA LEU A 236 -5.00 10.80 -10.98
C LEU A 236 -6.11 10.52 -9.94
N TYR A 237 -5.83 10.65 -8.64
CA TYR A 237 -6.84 10.57 -7.58
C TYR A 237 -7.83 11.74 -7.56
N SER A 238 -7.49 12.86 -8.18
CA SER A 238 -8.37 14.03 -8.27
C SER A 238 -9.68 13.71 -9.00
N PHE A 239 -9.68 12.78 -9.95
CA PHE A 239 -10.91 12.29 -10.58
C PHE A 239 -11.88 11.71 -9.56
N ARG A 240 -11.39 10.90 -8.62
CA ARG A 240 -12.23 10.34 -7.55
C ARG A 240 -12.78 11.43 -6.62
N HIS A 241 -11.98 12.44 -6.29
CA HIS A 241 -12.44 13.57 -5.48
C HIS A 241 -13.49 14.40 -6.21
N SER A 242 -13.26 14.71 -7.49
CA SER A 242 -14.24 15.42 -8.31
C SER A 242 -15.55 14.65 -8.42
N GLY A 243 -15.49 13.32 -8.64
CA GLY A 243 -16.68 12.48 -8.71
C GLY A 243 -17.45 12.44 -7.38
N ALA A 244 -16.73 12.32 -6.25
CA ALA A 244 -17.37 12.33 -4.93
C ALA A 244 -18.05 13.68 -4.63
N ILE A 245 -17.42 14.81 -4.98
CA ILE A 245 -18.02 16.14 -4.84
C ILE A 245 -19.27 16.26 -5.70
N GLU A 246 -19.25 15.76 -6.93
CA GLU A 246 -20.40 15.82 -7.82
C GLU A 246 -21.58 14.99 -7.31
N ILE A 247 -21.31 13.77 -6.81
CA ILE A 247 -22.35 12.95 -6.17
C ILE A 247 -22.93 13.66 -4.95
N TYR A 248 -22.08 14.20 -4.10
CA TYR A 248 -22.50 14.92 -2.91
C TYR A 248 -23.39 16.15 -3.26
N LYS A 249 -23.02 16.93 -4.27
CA LYS A 249 -23.83 18.06 -4.73
C LYS A 249 -25.22 17.66 -5.20
N ARG A 250 -25.34 16.46 -5.82
CA ARG A 250 -26.62 15.96 -6.35
C ARG A 250 -27.50 15.32 -5.28
N THR A 251 -26.90 14.63 -4.31
CA THR A 251 -27.64 13.74 -3.39
C THR A 251 -27.63 14.23 -1.95
N GLY A 252 -26.75 15.16 -1.59
CA GLY A 252 -26.48 15.56 -0.20
C GLY A 252 -25.79 14.48 0.64
N SER A 253 -25.42 13.33 0.03
CA SER A 253 -24.80 12.18 0.71
C SER A 253 -23.68 11.58 -0.12
N LEU A 254 -22.77 10.84 0.52
CA LEU A 254 -21.68 10.07 -0.10
C LEU A 254 -21.79 8.60 0.25
#